data_4440e38b61f260bab9b409c04efe94d8
#
_entry.id   4440e38b61f260bab9b409c04efe94d8
#
_cell.length_a   1.000
_cell.length_b   1.000
_cell.length_c   1.000
_cell.angle_alpha   90.00
_cell.angle_beta   90.00
_cell.angle_gamma   90.00
#
_symmetry.space_group_name_H-M   'P 1'
#
loop_
_entity.id
_entity.type
_entity.pdbx_description
1 polymer ?
#
loop_
_entity_poly.entity_id
_entity_poly.type
_entity_poly.pdbx_seq_one_letter_code
_entity_poly.pdbx_strand_id
1 'polypeptide(L)'
;MNQSDKDIKGTTTVGLACKDGIVLATEKRATMGSLVANKGAEKLFKLDKKTGATIAGTVSHAQSLMDVLKAEISLYRLSNGKDMSIDALAVLCSNILKSGPFYVQTILGGIDKDGAKLYSLDPSGSYIKDECISTGSGSPYAYGVLEDRYNPEISVDEGKIIALKALSSAMERDVYSGNGYRLATITDDGMKIYSEDEISEVVKEF
;
A
#
# COMPACT_ATOMS: atom_id res chain seq x y z
N MET A 1 6.15 -11.73 -25.18
CA MET A 1 6.07 -10.96 -23.92
C MET A 1 6.29 -9.50 -24.29
N ASN A 2 5.24 -8.69 -24.23
CA ASN A 2 5.30 -7.26 -24.55
C ASN A 2 6.16 -6.50 -23.52
N GLN A 3 6.76 -5.39 -23.94
CA GLN A 3 7.62 -4.52 -23.11
C GLN A 3 6.89 -4.03 -21.84
N SER A 4 5.57 -3.90 -21.88
CA SER A 4 4.70 -3.53 -20.76
C SER A 4 4.71 -4.51 -19.57
N ASP A 5 4.96 -5.80 -19.82
CA ASP A 5 4.99 -6.82 -18.75
C ASP A 5 6.32 -6.83 -17.96
N LYS A 6 7.36 -6.13 -18.46
CA LYS A 6 8.66 -6.06 -17.80
C LYS A 6 8.77 -4.95 -16.75
N ASP A 7 7.91 -3.94 -16.84
CA ASP A 7 8.04 -2.71 -16.03
C ASP A 7 7.26 -2.73 -14.71
N ILE A 8 6.40 -3.74 -14.48
CA ILE A 8 5.57 -3.86 -13.26
C ILE A 8 6.26 -4.73 -12.18
N LYS A 9 7.49 -5.17 -12.41
CA LYS A 9 8.17 -6.14 -11.53
C LYS A 9 9.05 -5.44 -10.50
N GLY A 10 8.79 -5.72 -9.25
CA GLY A 10 9.74 -5.44 -8.21
C GLY A 10 9.18 -4.78 -6.96
N THR A 11 8.28 -5.43 -6.25
CA THR A 11 7.76 -4.94 -4.96
C THR A 11 6.86 -5.99 -4.33
N THR A 12 6.73 -5.94 -3.00
CA THR A 12 5.59 -6.52 -2.29
C THR A 12 4.99 -5.47 -1.37
N THR A 13 3.69 -5.28 -1.47
CA THR A 13 2.93 -4.44 -0.54
C THR A 13 1.77 -5.22 0.06
N VAL A 14 1.37 -4.84 1.26
CA VAL A 14 0.26 -5.46 2.01
C VAL A 14 -0.62 -4.37 2.59
N GLY A 15 -1.92 -4.58 2.52
CA GLY A 15 -2.94 -3.80 3.20
C GLY A 15 -3.92 -4.71 3.93
N LEU A 16 -4.26 -4.39 5.17
CA LEU A 16 -5.22 -5.14 5.99
C LEU A 16 -6.24 -4.18 6.59
N ALA A 17 -7.51 -4.51 6.46
CA ALA A 17 -8.58 -3.88 7.22
C ALA A 17 -8.74 -4.65 8.55
N CYS A 18 -8.62 -3.93 9.66
CA CYS A 18 -8.74 -4.47 11.02
C CYS A 18 -9.98 -3.87 11.68
N LYS A 19 -10.47 -4.47 12.76
CA LYS A 19 -11.66 -3.99 13.49
C LYS A 19 -11.54 -2.54 13.99
N ASP A 20 -10.32 -2.06 14.22
CA ASP A 20 -10.00 -0.75 14.79
C ASP A 20 -9.15 0.14 13.86
N GLY A 21 -8.95 -0.27 12.59
CA GLY A 21 -8.20 0.54 11.64
C GLY A 21 -7.69 -0.20 10.41
N ILE A 22 -6.68 0.39 9.78
CA ILE A 22 -6.00 -0.14 8.60
C ILE A 22 -4.52 -0.32 8.90
N VAL A 23 -3.93 -1.40 8.41
CA VAL A 23 -2.48 -1.60 8.35
C VAL A 23 -2.03 -1.53 6.90
N LEU A 24 -1.00 -0.74 6.61
CA LEU A 24 -0.32 -0.69 5.32
C LEU A 24 1.16 -1.01 5.54
N ALA A 25 1.70 -1.93 4.75
CA ALA A 25 3.10 -2.31 4.85
C ALA A 25 3.74 -2.54 3.47
N THR A 26 5.03 -2.24 3.34
CA THR A 26 5.82 -2.47 2.13
C THR A 26 7.23 -2.89 2.48
N GLU A 27 7.91 -3.56 1.55
CA GLU A 27 9.35 -3.70 1.60
C GLU A 27 10.06 -2.48 0.95
N LYS A 28 11.41 -2.42 0.97
CA LYS A 28 12.18 -1.22 0.63
C LYS A 28 13.07 -1.36 -0.61
N ARG A 29 13.07 -2.49 -1.32
CA ARG A 29 13.93 -2.73 -2.48
C ARG A 29 13.37 -2.11 -3.75
N ALA A 30 14.17 -1.34 -4.47
CA ALA A 30 13.90 -1.01 -5.87
C ALA A 30 14.93 -1.67 -6.78
N THR A 31 14.48 -2.25 -7.90
CA THR A 31 15.31 -2.97 -8.84
C THR A 31 15.29 -2.35 -10.23
N MET A 32 16.35 -2.56 -10.97
CA MET A 32 16.46 -2.25 -12.39
C MET A 32 16.93 -3.52 -13.10
N GLY A 33 16.00 -4.25 -13.72
CA GLY A 33 16.25 -5.61 -14.19
C GLY A 33 16.63 -6.54 -13.02
N SER A 34 17.80 -7.15 -13.06
CA SER A 34 18.34 -8.01 -12.00
C SER A 34 19.18 -7.27 -10.94
N LEU A 35 19.41 -5.97 -11.12
CA LEU A 35 20.22 -5.16 -10.20
C LEU A 35 19.33 -4.55 -9.09
N VAL A 36 19.80 -4.61 -7.83
CA VAL A 36 19.23 -3.80 -6.74
C VAL A 36 19.69 -2.37 -6.91
N ALA A 37 18.82 -1.50 -7.41
CA ALA A 37 19.12 -0.10 -7.69
C ALA A 37 19.03 0.77 -6.44
N ASN A 38 18.11 0.47 -5.52
CA ASN A 38 17.95 1.21 -4.26
C ASN A 38 17.46 0.25 -3.16
N LYS A 39 17.99 0.43 -1.94
CA LYS A 39 17.65 -0.36 -0.75
C LYS A 39 16.74 0.37 0.26
N GLY A 40 16.34 1.58 -0.06
CA GLY A 40 15.53 2.45 0.80
C GLY A 40 14.39 3.12 0.03
N ALA A 41 13.85 2.47 -1.01
CA ALA A 41 12.78 3.04 -1.82
C ALA A 41 11.52 3.29 -0.98
N GLU A 42 10.95 4.47 -1.15
CA GLU A 42 9.69 4.83 -0.50
C GLU A 42 8.52 4.33 -1.35
N LYS A 43 7.71 3.46 -0.77
CA LYS A 43 6.57 2.80 -1.42
C LYS A 43 5.28 2.91 -0.60
N LEU A 44 5.35 3.59 0.55
CA LEU A 44 4.23 3.85 1.45
C LEU A 44 4.12 5.35 1.64
N PHE A 45 2.95 5.91 1.33
CA PHE A 45 2.71 7.34 1.27
C PHE A 45 1.53 7.73 2.14
N LYS A 46 1.73 8.77 2.94
CA LYS A 46 0.63 9.46 3.59
C LYS A 46 0.00 10.43 2.58
N LEU A 47 -1.28 10.25 2.30
CA LEU A 47 -2.04 11.12 1.41
C LEU A 47 -2.74 12.23 2.18
N ASP A 48 -3.28 11.90 3.35
CA ASP A 48 -3.97 12.82 4.24
C ASP A 48 -3.88 12.34 5.71
N LYS A 49 -4.56 13.04 6.62
CA LYS A 49 -4.56 12.72 8.06
C LYS A 49 -4.98 11.27 8.34
N LYS A 50 -6.01 10.76 7.65
CA LYS A 50 -6.58 9.41 7.84
C LYS A 50 -6.55 8.57 6.56
N THR A 51 -5.61 8.86 5.65
CA THR A 51 -5.53 8.16 4.35
C THR A 51 -4.10 7.93 3.94
N GLY A 52 -3.80 6.73 3.51
CA GLY A 52 -2.50 6.33 2.99
C GLY A 52 -2.61 5.44 1.77
N ALA A 53 -1.50 5.29 1.08
CA ALA A 53 -1.39 4.39 -0.07
C ALA A 53 -0.04 3.70 -0.12
N THR A 54 -0.02 2.50 -0.70
CA THR A 54 1.20 1.81 -1.10
C THR A 54 1.26 1.71 -2.61
N ILE A 55 2.46 1.56 -3.15
CA ILE A 55 2.68 1.44 -4.60
C ILE A 55 3.58 0.26 -4.94
N ALA A 56 3.27 -0.39 -6.06
CA ALA A 56 4.12 -1.36 -6.72
C ALA A 56 4.17 -1.04 -8.22
N GLY A 57 5.37 -0.87 -8.79
CA GLY A 57 5.55 -0.55 -10.21
C GLY A 57 6.56 0.55 -10.46
N THR A 58 6.35 1.34 -11.52
CA THR A 58 7.29 2.37 -11.96
C THR A 58 7.35 3.55 -10.99
N VAL A 59 8.52 3.83 -10.44
CA VAL A 59 8.73 4.85 -9.37
C VAL A 59 8.26 6.25 -9.80
N SER A 60 8.60 6.70 -11.00
CA SER A 60 8.22 8.04 -11.48
C SER A 60 6.70 8.18 -11.64
N HIS A 61 6.02 7.14 -12.13
CA HIS A 61 4.57 7.12 -12.26
C HIS A 61 3.89 7.11 -10.89
N ALA A 62 4.47 6.37 -9.94
CA ALA A 62 4.00 6.34 -8.56
C ALA A 62 4.10 7.71 -7.89
N GLN A 63 5.24 8.39 -8.01
CA GLN A 63 5.44 9.74 -7.47
C GLN A 63 4.41 10.72 -8.05
N SER A 64 4.27 10.76 -9.38
CA SER A 64 3.30 11.61 -10.06
C SER A 64 1.87 11.34 -9.60
N LEU A 65 1.48 10.06 -9.47
CA LEU A 65 0.16 9.68 -8.98
C LEU A 65 -0.07 10.17 -7.55
N MET A 66 0.90 9.97 -6.65
CA MET A 66 0.77 10.39 -5.25
C MET A 66 0.69 11.92 -5.11
N ASP A 67 1.45 12.67 -5.92
CA ASP A 67 1.42 14.13 -5.89
C ASP A 67 0.08 14.67 -6.40
N VAL A 68 -0.46 14.11 -7.49
CA VAL A 68 -1.78 14.47 -7.99
C VAL A 68 -2.87 14.15 -6.97
N LEU A 69 -2.86 12.95 -6.35
CA LEU A 69 -3.85 12.59 -5.34
C LEU A 69 -3.82 13.53 -4.13
N LYS A 70 -2.64 13.89 -3.62
CA LYS A 70 -2.49 14.86 -2.52
C LYS A 70 -3.05 16.24 -2.88
N ALA A 71 -2.76 16.70 -4.10
CA ALA A 71 -3.27 17.98 -4.60
C ALA A 71 -4.80 17.99 -4.70
N GLU A 72 -5.38 16.95 -5.29
CA GLU A 72 -6.83 16.79 -5.45
C GLU A 72 -7.57 16.67 -4.11
N ILE A 73 -7.03 15.90 -3.15
CA ILE A 73 -7.58 15.80 -1.79
C ILE A 73 -7.61 17.20 -1.13
N SER A 74 -6.52 17.95 -1.26
CA SER A 74 -6.41 19.30 -0.69
C SER A 74 -7.38 20.27 -1.35
N LEU A 75 -7.50 20.23 -2.67
CA LEU A 75 -8.41 21.05 -3.45
C LEU A 75 -9.87 20.73 -3.11
N TYR A 76 -10.22 19.44 -3.01
CA TYR A 76 -11.56 19.01 -2.62
C TYR A 76 -11.94 19.55 -1.23
N ARG A 77 -11.04 19.46 -0.25
CA ARG A 77 -11.27 19.99 1.10
C ARG A 77 -11.47 21.50 1.11
N LEU A 78 -10.65 22.25 0.37
CA LEU A 78 -10.79 23.70 0.25
C LEU A 78 -12.10 24.11 -0.40
N SER A 79 -12.53 23.39 -1.45
CA SER A 79 -13.73 23.72 -2.22
C SER A 79 -15.02 23.30 -1.52
N ASN A 80 -15.00 22.22 -0.74
CA ASN A 80 -16.22 21.61 -0.17
C ASN A 80 -16.31 21.77 1.35
N GLY A 81 -15.27 22.26 2.03
CA GLY A 81 -15.24 22.40 3.50
C GLY A 81 -15.29 21.07 4.27
N LYS A 82 -15.02 19.94 3.62
CA LYS A 82 -15.07 18.59 4.21
C LYS A 82 -14.06 17.66 3.55
N ASP A 83 -13.70 16.60 4.25
CA ASP A 83 -12.79 15.58 3.71
C ASP A 83 -13.48 14.73 2.63
N MET A 84 -12.68 14.27 1.67
CA MET A 84 -13.11 13.33 0.63
C MET A 84 -13.32 11.95 1.26
N SER A 85 -14.40 11.26 0.90
CA SER A 85 -14.62 9.87 1.33
C SER A 85 -13.61 8.94 0.64
N ILE A 86 -13.30 7.81 1.29
CA ILE A 86 -12.35 6.83 0.72
C ILE A 86 -12.90 6.25 -0.59
N ASP A 87 -14.20 6.04 -0.71
CA ASP A 87 -14.85 5.59 -1.95
C ASP A 87 -14.64 6.62 -3.08
N ALA A 88 -14.86 7.92 -2.80
CA ALA A 88 -14.64 8.98 -3.80
C ALA A 88 -13.16 9.08 -4.20
N LEU A 89 -12.25 8.88 -3.26
CA LEU A 89 -10.82 8.89 -3.53
C LEU A 89 -10.39 7.68 -4.39
N ALA A 90 -10.98 6.50 -4.16
CA ALA A 90 -10.74 5.32 -4.99
C ALA A 90 -11.20 5.54 -6.44
N VAL A 91 -12.38 6.14 -6.62
CA VAL A 91 -12.89 6.53 -7.96
C VAL A 91 -12.01 7.57 -8.62
N LEU A 92 -11.57 8.61 -7.89
CA LEU A 92 -10.65 9.62 -8.39
C LEU A 92 -9.33 8.98 -8.84
N CYS A 93 -8.72 8.16 -8.00
CA CYS A 93 -7.49 7.43 -8.32
C CYS A 93 -7.66 6.57 -9.58
N SER A 94 -8.77 5.82 -9.68
CA SER A 94 -9.14 5.05 -10.87
C SER A 94 -9.19 5.91 -12.14
N ASN A 95 -9.82 7.08 -12.08
CA ASN A 95 -9.92 7.99 -13.22
C ASN A 95 -8.56 8.55 -13.64
N ILE A 96 -7.70 8.88 -12.67
CA ILE A 96 -6.33 9.34 -12.94
C ILE A 96 -5.54 8.22 -13.62
N LEU A 97 -5.59 6.99 -13.11
CA LEU A 97 -4.92 5.83 -13.72
C LEU A 97 -5.36 5.60 -15.17
N LYS A 98 -6.66 5.75 -15.47
CA LYS A 98 -7.20 5.64 -16.84
C LYS A 98 -6.76 6.76 -17.77
N SER A 99 -6.41 7.93 -17.25
CA SER A 99 -6.12 9.11 -18.06
C SER A 99 -4.68 9.15 -18.61
N GLY A 100 -3.79 8.28 -18.12
CA GLY A 100 -2.38 8.30 -18.52
C GLY A 100 -1.70 6.93 -18.39
N PRO A 101 -0.46 6.83 -18.85
CA PRO A 101 0.30 5.59 -18.78
C PRO A 101 0.91 5.40 -17.38
N PHE A 102 0.06 5.17 -16.38
CA PHE A 102 0.49 4.87 -15.02
C PHE A 102 0.69 3.37 -14.84
N TYR A 103 1.93 2.89 -14.97
CA TYR A 103 2.28 1.48 -14.71
C TYR A 103 2.54 1.24 -13.22
N VAL A 104 1.49 1.36 -12.41
CA VAL A 104 1.53 1.16 -10.97
C VAL A 104 0.30 0.40 -10.48
N GLN A 105 0.50 -0.50 -9.53
CA GLN A 105 -0.54 -1.04 -8.67
C GLN A 105 -0.52 -0.27 -7.36
N THR A 106 -1.68 0.02 -6.81
CA THR A 106 -1.82 0.81 -5.59
C THR A 106 -2.78 0.12 -4.63
N ILE A 107 -2.40 0.05 -3.35
CA ILE A 107 -3.36 -0.21 -2.27
C ILE A 107 -3.66 1.14 -1.64
N LEU A 108 -4.93 1.51 -1.63
CA LEU A 108 -5.44 2.72 -0.99
C LEU A 108 -6.19 2.33 0.27
N GLY A 109 -5.79 2.86 1.42
CA GLY A 109 -6.45 2.61 2.69
C GLY A 109 -6.77 3.88 3.44
N GLY A 110 -7.88 3.89 4.15
CA GLY A 110 -8.25 5.03 4.97
C GLY A 110 -9.50 4.79 5.82
N ILE A 111 -9.79 5.80 6.66
CA ILE A 111 -10.98 5.82 7.51
C ILE A 111 -11.77 7.09 7.23
N ASP A 112 -13.03 6.94 6.92
CA ASP A 112 -14.00 8.02 6.79
C ASP A 112 -15.19 7.80 7.75
N LYS A 113 -16.25 8.61 7.60
CA LYS A 113 -17.46 8.53 8.44
C LYS A 113 -18.19 7.17 8.37
N ASP A 114 -17.94 6.40 7.30
CA ASP A 114 -18.54 5.09 7.07
C ASP A 114 -17.60 3.93 7.50
N GLY A 115 -16.47 4.25 8.15
CA GLY A 115 -15.52 3.30 8.72
C GLY A 115 -14.23 3.11 7.89
N ALA A 116 -13.51 2.06 8.23
CA ALA A 116 -12.26 1.68 7.56
C ALA A 116 -12.54 1.05 6.18
N LYS A 117 -11.78 1.46 5.17
CA LYS A 117 -11.92 0.95 3.79
C LYS A 117 -10.57 0.75 3.15
N LEU A 118 -10.46 -0.31 2.39
CA LEU A 118 -9.25 -0.70 1.66
C LEU A 118 -9.62 -1.02 0.21
N TYR A 119 -8.82 -0.51 -0.72
CA TYR A 119 -8.98 -0.71 -2.16
C TYR A 119 -7.69 -1.13 -2.81
N SER A 120 -7.74 -2.11 -3.71
CA SER A 120 -6.69 -2.34 -4.69
C SER A 120 -7.03 -1.63 -6.00
N LEU A 121 -6.02 -1.01 -6.62
CA LEU A 121 -6.15 -0.37 -7.93
C LEU A 121 -5.03 -0.87 -8.85
N ASP A 122 -5.37 -1.14 -10.09
CA ASP A 122 -4.45 -1.60 -11.12
C ASP A 122 -4.16 -0.51 -12.18
N PRO A 123 -3.15 -0.71 -13.05
CA PRO A 123 -2.80 0.28 -14.08
C PRO A 123 -3.90 0.58 -15.10
N SER A 124 -4.90 -0.29 -15.24
CA SER A 124 -6.04 -0.07 -16.13
C SER A 124 -7.11 0.83 -15.49
N GLY A 125 -6.92 1.17 -14.19
CA GLY A 125 -7.86 1.92 -13.39
C GLY A 125 -9.03 1.09 -12.87
N SER A 126 -8.91 -0.25 -12.86
CA SER A 126 -9.81 -1.10 -12.09
C SER A 126 -9.60 -0.83 -10.59
N TYR A 127 -10.67 -0.81 -9.81
CA TYR A 127 -10.59 -0.70 -8.35
C TYR A 127 -11.52 -1.70 -7.68
N ILE A 128 -10.99 -2.41 -6.69
CA ILE A 128 -11.70 -3.47 -5.99
C ILE A 128 -11.58 -3.20 -4.49
N LYS A 129 -12.72 -3.16 -3.80
CA LYS A 129 -12.75 -3.10 -2.34
C LYS A 129 -12.51 -4.50 -1.78
N ASP A 130 -11.62 -4.62 -0.81
CA ASP A 130 -11.33 -5.86 -0.13
C ASP A 130 -10.84 -5.57 1.31
N GLU A 131 -10.75 -6.58 2.13
CA GLU A 131 -10.31 -6.46 3.52
C GLU A 131 -8.85 -6.87 3.69
N CYS A 132 -8.32 -7.69 2.76
CA CYS A 132 -6.95 -8.20 2.78
C CYS A 132 -6.37 -8.16 1.38
N ILE A 133 -5.35 -7.34 1.16
CA ILE A 133 -4.80 -7.08 -0.18
C ILE A 133 -3.27 -7.17 -0.14
N SER A 134 -2.70 -7.81 -1.18
CA SER A 134 -1.28 -7.72 -1.49
C SER A 134 -1.07 -7.41 -2.97
N THR A 135 -0.08 -6.57 -3.29
CA THR A 135 0.27 -6.23 -4.68
C THR A 135 1.76 -6.35 -4.94
N GLY A 136 2.12 -6.45 -6.23
CA GLY A 136 3.49 -6.59 -6.69
C GLY A 136 3.94 -8.04 -6.91
N SER A 137 5.21 -8.24 -7.28
CA SER A 137 5.75 -9.54 -7.70
C SER A 137 5.76 -10.60 -6.59
N GLY A 138 5.93 -10.18 -5.33
CA GLY A 138 5.93 -11.09 -4.19
C GLY A 138 4.55 -11.34 -3.58
N SER A 139 3.48 -10.74 -4.11
CA SER A 139 2.12 -10.90 -3.58
C SER A 139 1.65 -12.35 -3.44
N PRO A 140 2.00 -13.32 -4.33
CA PRO A 140 1.59 -14.70 -4.14
C PRO A 140 2.14 -15.34 -2.86
N TYR A 141 3.36 -14.96 -2.46
CA TYR A 141 3.98 -15.44 -1.22
C TYR A 141 3.36 -14.77 0.01
N ALA A 142 3.06 -13.49 -0.11
CA ALA A 142 2.37 -12.74 0.94
C ALA A 142 0.96 -13.30 1.18
N TYR A 143 0.19 -13.57 0.13
CA TYR A 143 -1.15 -14.17 0.24
C TYR A 143 -1.13 -15.52 0.95
N GLY A 144 -0.11 -16.36 0.78
CA GLY A 144 -0.01 -17.62 1.52
C GLY A 144 0.02 -17.45 3.04
N VAL A 145 0.57 -16.34 3.54
CA VAL A 145 0.55 -15.99 4.97
C VAL A 145 -0.76 -15.31 5.36
N LEU A 146 -1.27 -14.44 4.49
CA LEU A 146 -2.48 -13.66 4.74
C LEU A 146 -3.71 -14.56 4.85
N GLU A 147 -3.90 -15.50 3.93
CA GLU A 147 -5.01 -16.46 3.93
C GLU A 147 -5.01 -17.38 5.17
N ASP A 148 -3.83 -17.70 5.71
CA ASP A 148 -3.70 -18.53 6.92
C ASP A 148 -4.02 -17.77 8.21
N ARG A 149 -3.72 -16.46 8.26
CA ARG A 149 -3.67 -15.71 9.53
C ARG A 149 -4.64 -14.56 9.64
N TYR A 150 -5.10 -14.02 8.52
CA TYR A 150 -5.99 -12.87 8.53
C TYR A 150 -7.43 -13.29 8.83
N ASN A 151 -8.09 -12.49 9.65
CA ASN A 151 -9.55 -12.45 9.79
C ASN A 151 -9.98 -10.99 10.12
N PRO A 152 -11.20 -10.59 9.80
CA PRO A 152 -11.65 -9.19 9.97
C PRO A 152 -11.68 -8.68 11.41
N GLU A 153 -11.71 -9.59 12.40
CA GLU A 153 -11.80 -9.25 13.83
C GLU A 153 -10.42 -8.99 14.49
N ILE A 154 -9.31 -9.10 13.72
CA ILE A 154 -7.99 -8.78 14.26
C ILE A 154 -7.87 -7.29 14.60
N SER A 155 -7.08 -6.98 15.61
CA SER A 155 -6.67 -5.61 15.92
C SER A 155 -5.59 -5.11 14.96
N VAL A 156 -5.41 -3.80 14.90
CA VAL A 156 -4.28 -3.18 14.18
C VAL A 156 -2.93 -3.72 14.70
N ASP A 157 -2.82 -4.02 16.00
CA ASP A 157 -1.59 -4.57 16.57
C ASP A 157 -1.29 -5.97 16.06
N GLU A 158 -2.28 -6.84 15.99
CA GLU A 158 -2.16 -8.17 15.37
C GLU A 158 -1.90 -8.06 13.86
N GLY A 159 -2.59 -7.14 13.19
CA GLY A 159 -2.44 -6.87 11.76
C GLY A 159 -1.02 -6.44 11.38
N LYS A 160 -0.33 -5.66 12.22
CA LYS A 160 1.09 -5.30 12.01
C LYS A 160 1.97 -6.54 11.92
N ILE A 161 1.81 -7.48 12.86
CA ILE A 161 2.59 -8.71 12.90
C ILE A 161 2.32 -9.55 11.64
N ILE A 162 1.05 -9.71 11.26
CA ILE A 162 0.65 -10.49 10.08
C ILE A 162 1.21 -9.86 8.80
N ALA A 163 1.07 -8.54 8.63
CA ALA A 163 1.57 -7.83 7.46
C ALA A 163 3.09 -7.95 7.31
N LEU A 164 3.85 -7.81 8.41
CA LEU A 164 5.31 -7.95 8.38
C LEU A 164 5.75 -9.39 8.12
N LYS A 165 5.04 -10.39 8.65
CA LYS A 165 5.27 -11.82 8.33
C LYS A 165 5.02 -12.12 6.86
N ALA A 166 3.94 -11.59 6.29
CA ALA A 166 3.63 -11.74 4.87
C ALA A 166 4.73 -11.15 3.99
N LEU A 167 5.22 -9.94 4.32
CA LEU A 167 6.36 -9.33 3.63
C LEU A 167 7.66 -10.14 3.80
N SER A 168 7.92 -10.67 5.00
CA SER A 168 9.08 -11.53 5.26
C SER A 168 9.05 -12.75 4.35
N SER A 169 7.91 -13.45 4.26
CA SER A 169 7.74 -14.61 3.38
C SER A 169 7.99 -14.26 1.90
N ALA A 170 7.53 -13.08 1.46
CA ALA A 170 7.79 -12.61 0.11
C ALA A 170 9.27 -12.31 -0.12
N MET A 171 9.94 -11.65 0.83
CA MET A 171 11.37 -11.31 0.72
C MET A 171 12.29 -12.54 0.65
N GLU A 172 11.88 -13.68 1.21
CA GLU A 172 12.64 -14.94 1.14
C GLU A 172 12.61 -15.59 -0.25
N ARG A 173 11.60 -15.29 -1.07
CA ARG A 173 11.37 -15.98 -2.34
C ARG A 173 11.36 -15.06 -3.55
N ASP A 174 10.90 -13.81 -3.41
CA ASP A 174 10.86 -12.85 -4.49
C ASP A 174 12.17 -12.06 -4.57
N VAL A 175 12.91 -12.25 -5.61
CA VAL A 175 14.19 -11.55 -5.86
C VAL A 175 14.02 -10.02 -5.92
N TYR A 176 12.84 -9.54 -6.25
CA TYR A 176 12.54 -8.12 -6.37
C TYR A 176 12.11 -7.47 -5.05
N SER A 177 11.86 -8.27 -4.01
CA SER A 177 11.45 -7.79 -2.68
C SER A 177 12.57 -7.92 -1.66
N GLY A 178 12.71 -6.94 -0.74
CA GLY A 178 13.75 -7.02 0.30
C GLY A 178 14.15 -5.70 0.93
N ASN A 179 15.27 -5.75 1.67
CA ASN A 179 15.95 -4.61 2.29
C ASN A 179 15.17 -3.92 3.44
N GLY A 180 14.27 -4.68 4.12
CA GLY A 180 13.54 -4.21 5.29
C GLY A 180 12.14 -3.72 4.97
N TYR A 181 11.50 -3.10 5.95
CA TYR A 181 10.07 -2.82 5.96
C TYR A 181 9.77 -1.33 6.07
N ARG A 182 8.62 -0.93 5.55
CA ARG A 182 7.88 0.28 5.92
C ARG A 182 6.52 -0.15 6.43
N LEU A 183 6.06 0.47 7.50
CA LEU A 183 4.80 0.14 8.17
C LEU A 183 4.07 1.41 8.54
N ALA A 184 2.77 1.42 8.32
CA ALA A 184 1.88 2.44 8.84
C ALA A 184 0.57 1.82 9.33
N THR A 185 -0.04 2.48 10.29
CA THR A 185 -1.41 2.21 10.73
C THR A 185 -2.27 3.46 10.57
N ILE A 186 -3.54 3.27 10.29
CA ILE A 186 -4.53 4.32 10.19
C ILE A 186 -5.65 3.97 11.17
N THR A 187 -5.85 4.83 12.15
CA THR A 187 -6.89 4.70 13.17
C THR A 187 -7.71 5.99 13.24
N ASP A 188 -8.65 6.08 14.15
CA ASP A 188 -9.39 7.32 14.38
C ASP A 188 -8.52 8.50 14.79
N ASP A 189 -7.35 8.27 15.39
CA ASP A 189 -6.38 9.29 15.74
C ASP A 189 -5.59 9.81 14.52
N GLY A 190 -5.60 9.05 13.41
CA GLY A 190 -4.93 9.39 12.17
C GLY A 190 -3.95 8.32 11.71
N MET A 191 -3.15 8.67 10.68
CA MET A 191 -2.12 7.79 10.14
C MET A 191 -0.80 7.99 10.89
N LYS A 192 -0.28 6.91 11.46
CA LYS A 192 1.06 6.80 12.05
C LYS A 192 1.95 5.99 11.10
N ILE A 193 3.12 6.54 10.77
CA ILE A 193 4.22 5.82 10.08
C ILE A 193 5.23 5.43 11.17
N TYR A 194 5.62 4.16 11.20
CA TYR A 194 6.52 3.60 12.19
C TYR A 194 8.00 3.83 11.81
N SER A 195 8.82 4.12 12.81
CA SER A 195 10.29 4.15 12.67
C SER A 195 10.87 2.74 12.50
N GLU A 196 12.11 2.66 12.06
CA GLU A 196 12.80 1.37 11.91
C GLU A 196 12.97 0.64 13.26
N ASP A 197 13.21 1.38 14.34
CA ASP A 197 13.31 0.81 15.69
C ASP A 197 11.96 0.22 16.15
N GLU A 198 10.86 0.96 15.98
CA GLU A 198 9.53 0.46 16.30
C GLU A 198 9.16 -0.79 15.47
N ILE A 199 9.50 -0.82 14.17
CA ILE A 199 9.28 -1.99 13.31
C ILE A 199 10.12 -3.17 13.78
N SER A 200 11.37 -2.92 14.20
CA SER A 200 12.27 -3.96 14.71
C SER A 200 11.72 -4.63 15.96
N GLU A 201 11.03 -3.88 16.84
CA GLU A 201 10.37 -4.46 18.01
C GLU A 201 9.21 -5.40 17.59
N VAL A 202 8.37 -4.99 16.62
CA VAL A 202 7.30 -5.86 16.12
C VAL A 202 7.86 -7.13 15.45
N VAL A 203 8.98 -7.01 14.72
CA VAL A 203 9.63 -8.17 14.06
C VAL A 203 10.14 -9.20 15.07
N LYS A 204 10.48 -8.81 16.29
CA LYS A 204 10.92 -9.76 17.35
C LYS A 204 9.77 -10.66 17.85
N GLU A 205 8.53 -10.33 17.55
CA GLU A 205 7.34 -11.09 17.97
C GLU A 205 7.02 -12.29 17.06
N PHE A 206 7.81 -12.50 15.97
CA PHE A 206 7.59 -13.61 15.04
C PHE A 206 8.83 -14.37 14.53
#